data_c6a0f21b5fe00f567ca49736da20d82f
#
_entry.id   c6a0f21b5fe00f567ca49736da20d82f
#
_cell.length_a   1.000
_cell.length_b   1.000
_cell.length_c   1.000
_cell.angle_alpha   90.00
_cell.angle_beta   90.00
_cell.angle_gamma   90.00
#
_symmetry.space_group_name_H-M   'P 1'
#
loop_
_entity.id
_entity.type
_entity.pdbx_description
1 polymer ?
#
loop_
_entity_poly.entity_id
_entity_poly.type
_entity_poly.pdbx_seq_one_letter_code
_entity_poly.pdbx_strand_id
1 'polypeptide(L)'
;LWYLFMIAMMMIGTIRCVRRQRQKKEKKYKTVLFTGIMAAIMFATLWQYQNTMQGQRRNMGIWSGAQQYAETLLKKDKNLENDWLIGDESWREGKNTYHIRLTYYSDDDAEKEGRESEYQYIIRFDEAEGYLIKSEGVPEKEYKLANHN
;
A
#
# COMPACT_ATOMS: atom_id res chain seq x y z
N LEU A 1 -2.57 -15.98 -6.77
CA LEU A 1 -3.14 -17.25 -7.30
C LEU A 1 -2.60 -17.57 -8.70
N TRP A 2 -2.56 -16.61 -9.63
CA TRP A 2 -2.05 -16.79 -11.01
C TRP A 2 -0.61 -17.28 -11.08
N TYR A 3 0.29 -16.74 -10.24
CA TYR A 3 1.70 -17.16 -10.18
C TYR A 3 1.88 -18.61 -9.73
N LEU A 4 1.10 -19.05 -8.74
CA LEU A 4 1.13 -20.45 -8.28
C LEU A 4 0.67 -21.42 -9.38
N PHE A 5 -0.35 -21.02 -10.14
CA PHE A 5 -0.82 -21.78 -11.30
C PHE A 5 0.22 -21.88 -12.40
N MET A 6 0.89 -20.78 -12.74
CA MET A 6 2.00 -20.75 -13.72
C MET A 6 3.17 -21.63 -13.28
N ILE A 7 3.57 -21.58 -12.02
CA ILE A 7 4.63 -22.44 -11.46
C ILE A 7 4.22 -23.91 -11.53
N ALA A 8 3.00 -24.26 -11.17
CA ALA A 8 2.49 -25.62 -11.24
C ALA A 8 2.45 -26.16 -12.69
N MET A 9 1.99 -25.36 -13.65
CA MET A 9 1.99 -25.72 -15.07
C MET A 9 3.41 -25.91 -15.62
N MET A 10 4.36 -25.06 -15.23
CA MET A 10 5.77 -25.22 -15.62
C MET A 10 6.39 -26.49 -15.02
N MET A 11 6.11 -26.82 -13.75
CA MET A 11 6.58 -28.06 -13.13
C MET A 11 6.01 -29.30 -13.83
N ILE A 12 4.73 -29.31 -14.16
CA ILE A 12 4.11 -30.43 -14.88
C ILE A 12 4.71 -30.56 -16.28
N GLY A 13 4.96 -29.46 -16.98
CA GLY A 13 5.60 -29.43 -18.28
C GLY A 13 7.02 -29.99 -18.27
N THR A 14 7.85 -29.61 -17.28
CA THR A 14 9.21 -30.12 -17.10
C THR A 14 9.22 -31.61 -16.78
N ILE A 15 8.37 -32.07 -15.86
CA ILE A 15 8.29 -33.50 -15.51
C ILE A 15 7.88 -34.35 -16.72
N ARG A 16 6.92 -33.91 -17.53
CA ARG A 16 6.50 -34.61 -18.76
C ARG A 16 7.61 -34.63 -19.81
N CYS A 17 8.33 -33.52 -19.96
CA CYS A 17 9.46 -33.44 -20.92
C CYS A 17 10.61 -34.37 -20.52
N VAL A 18 10.99 -34.37 -19.24
CA VAL A 18 12.03 -35.25 -18.69
C VAL A 18 11.64 -36.73 -18.82
N ARG A 19 10.36 -37.11 -18.55
CA ARG A 19 9.87 -38.49 -18.74
C ARG A 19 9.94 -38.93 -20.21
N ARG A 20 9.50 -38.09 -21.16
CA ARG A 20 9.59 -38.40 -22.61
C ARG A 20 11.03 -38.57 -23.10
N GLN A 21 11.96 -37.80 -22.57
CA GLN A 21 13.38 -37.89 -22.97
C GLN A 21 14.10 -39.10 -22.36
N ARG A 22 13.70 -39.54 -21.15
CA ARG A 22 14.19 -40.81 -20.58
C ARG A 22 13.82 -42.04 -21.42
N GLN A 23 12.69 -41.99 -22.13
CA GLN A 23 12.24 -43.08 -22.98
C GLN A 23 12.97 -43.14 -24.34
N LYS A 24 13.53 -42.00 -24.80
CA LYS A 24 14.25 -41.92 -26.07
C LYS A 24 15.72 -41.61 -25.81
N LYS A 25 16.62 -42.45 -25.61
CA LYS A 25 18.08 -42.28 -25.37
C LYS A 25 18.76 -41.06 -26.05
N GLU A 26 18.04 -40.01 -26.42
CA GLU A 26 18.53 -38.85 -27.16
C GLU A 26 18.96 -37.70 -26.27
N LYS A 27 20.26 -37.47 -26.27
CA LYS A 27 20.99 -36.23 -25.97
C LYS A 27 20.71 -35.61 -24.59
N LYS A 28 21.35 -36.14 -23.55
CA LYS A 28 21.40 -35.63 -22.17
C LYS A 28 21.59 -34.09 -22.07
N TYR A 29 22.34 -33.47 -23.00
CA TYR A 29 22.63 -32.04 -22.97
C TYR A 29 21.38 -31.17 -23.24
N LYS A 30 20.45 -31.59 -24.12
CA LYS A 30 19.22 -30.84 -24.41
C LYS A 30 18.31 -30.82 -23.20
N THR A 31 18.27 -31.89 -22.42
CA THR A 31 17.49 -31.96 -21.17
C THR A 31 18.06 -31.03 -20.11
N VAL A 32 19.39 -31.04 -19.94
CA VAL A 32 20.10 -30.19 -19.00
C VAL A 32 19.92 -28.72 -19.38
N LEU A 33 20.06 -28.37 -20.66
CA LEU A 33 19.87 -27.01 -21.16
C LEU A 33 18.43 -26.54 -20.91
N PHE A 34 17.43 -27.36 -21.25
CA PHE A 34 16.01 -27.00 -21.03
C PHE A 34 15.68 -26.81 -19.54
N THR A 35 16.17 -27.73 -18.68
CA THR A 35 15.95 -27.60 -17.22
C THR A 35 16.64 -26.36 -16.67
N GLY A 36 17.83 -26.03 -17.15
CA GLY A 36 18.54 -24.80 -16.76
C GLY A 36 17.82 -23.54 -17.16
N ILE A 37 17.29 -23.46 -18.38
CA ILE A 37 16.50 -22.32 -18.85
C ILE A 37 15.23 -22.16 -18.02
N MET A 38 14.51 -23.25 -17.75
CA MET A 38 13.30 -23.23 -16.94
C MET A 38 13.57 -22.79 -15.49
N ALA A 39 14.66 -23.25 -14.90
CA ALA A 39 15.08 -22.82 -13.57
C ALA A 39 15.43 -21.32 -13.54
N ALA A 40 16.12 -20.80 -14.55
CA ALA A 40 16.44 -19.39 -14.67
C ALA A 40 15.19 -18.52 -14.80
N ILE A 41 14.20 -18.94 -15.61
CA ILE A 41 12.91 -18.24 -15.74
C ILE A 41 12.17 -18.24 -14.39
N MET A 42 12.11 -19.37 -13.70
CA MET A 42 11.46 -19.45 -12.38
C MET A 42 12.15 -18.53 -11.37
N PHE A 43 13.48 -18.50 -11.36
CA PHE A 43 14.23 -17.62 -10.47
C PHE A 43 13.97 -16.14 -10.79
N ALA A 44 13.99 -15.77 -12.06
CA ALA A 44 13.69 -14.39 -12.49
C ALA A 44 12.26 -13.94 -12.10
N THR A 45 11.27 -14.82 -12.27
CA THR A 45 9.87 -14.50 -11.88
C THR A 45 9.71 -14.38 -10.36
N LEU A 46 10.36 -15.23 -9.57
CA LEU A 46 10.35 -15.12 -8.10
C LEU A 46 11.05 -13.86 -7.63
N TRP A 47 12.18 -13.52 -8.23
CA TRP A 47 12.90 -12.27 -7.94
C TRP A 47 12.05 -11.04 -8.22
N GLN A 48 11.42 -10.97 -9.39
CA GLN A 48 10.53 -9.88 -9.76
C GLN A 48 9.33 -9.77 -8.81
N TYR A 49 8.74 -10.91 -8.43
CA TYR A 49 7.64 -10.96 -7.47
C TYR A 49 8.05 -10.41 -6.10
N GLN A 50 9.21 -10.83 -5.58
CA GLN A 50 9.72 -10.32 -4.30
C GLN A 50 9.98 -8.81 -4.32
N ASN A 51 10.60 -8.31 -5.40
CA ASN A 51 10.85 -6.87 -5.54
C ASN A 51 9.55 -6.06 -5.59
N THR A 52 8.55 -6.55 -6.31
CA THR A 52 7.24 -5.90 -6.39
C THR A 52 6.55 -5.89 -5.03
N MET A 53 6.57 -7.00 -4.29
CA MET A 53 5.96 -7.10 -2.96
C MET A 53 6.67 -6.23 -1.93
N GLN A 54 8.00 -6.16 -1.96
CA GLN A 54 8.76 -5.27 -1.07
C GLN A 54 8.44 -3.80 -1.35
N GLY A 55 8.34 -3.41 -2.63
CA GLY A 55 7.94 -2.07 -3.02
C GLY A 55 6.53 -1.71 -2.54
N GLN A 56 5.57 -2.63 -2.66
CA GLN A 56 4.22 -2.42 -2.17
C GLN A 56 4.16 -2.27 -0.64
N ARG A 57 4.85 -3.13 0.11
CA ARG A 57 4.93 -3.05 1.58
C ARG A 57 5.54 -1.74 2.04
N ARG A 58 6.62 -1.30 1.39
CA ARG A 58 7.25 -0.01 1.67
C ARG A 58 6.28 1.15 1.42
N ASN A 59 5.59 1.16 0.27
CA ASN A 59 4.63 2.20 -0.06
C ASN A 59 3.46 2.25 0.94
N MET A 60 2.94 1.10 1.38
CA MET A 60 1.90 1.04 2.41
C MET A 60 2.40 1.57 3.75
N GLY A 61 3.62 1.24 4.15
CA GLY A 61 4.22 1.76 5.39
C GLY A 61 4.39 3.28 5.36
N ILE A 62 4.84 3.84 4.24
CA ILE A 62 4.98 5.29 4.08
C ILE A 62 3.60 5.97 4.12
N TRP A 63 2.60 5.38 3.47
CA TRP A 63 1.24 5.91 3.47
C TRP A 63 0.63 5.93 4.88
N SER A 64 0.67 4.80 5.58
CA SER A 64 0.19 4.70 6.97
C SER A 64 0.91 5.68 7.90
N GLY A 65 2.22 5.86 7.72
CA GLY A 65 2.98 6.86 8.48
C GLY A 65 2.55 8.30 8.17
N ALA A 66 2.21 8.61 6.91
CA ALA A 66 1.69 9.93 6.54
C ALA A 66 0.33 10.22 7.21
N GLN A 67 -0.55 9.22 7.30
CA GLN A 67 -1.83 9.32 8.03
C GLN A 67 -1.59 9.60 9.51
N GLN A 68 -0.76 8.81 10.18
CA GLN A 68 -0.43 9.00 11.59
C GLN A 68 0.21 10.37 11.86
N TYR A 69 1.04 10.84 10.94
CA TYR A 69 1.65 12.16 11.04
C TYR A 69 0.59 13.26 10.94
N ALA A 70 -0.33 13.19 9.99
CA ALA A 70 -1.44 14.13 9.85
C ALA A 70 -2.35 14.13 11.08
N GLU A 71 -2.68 12.96 11.63
CA GLU A 71 -3.45 12.85 12.88
C GLU A 71 -2.74 13.51 14.06
N THR A 72 -1.43 13.32 14.17
CA THR A 72 -0.62 13.94 15.24
C THR A 72 -0.64 15.47 15.12
N LEU A 73 -0.53 16.00 13.89
CA LEU A 73 -0.61 17.42 13.63
C LEU A 73 -1.98 17.99 14.01
N LEU A 74 -3.06 17.32 13.58
CA LEU A 74 -4.43 17.75 13.90
C LEU A 74 -4.67 17.77 15.41
N LYS A 75 -4.30 16.71 16.11
CA LYS A 75 -4.42 16.62 17.57
C LYS A 75 -3.67 17.74 18.28
N LYS A 76 -2.45 18.06 17.81
CA LYS A 76 -1.67 19.16 18.35
C LYS A 76 -2.29 20.52 18.05
N ASP A 77 -2.71 20.77 16.81
CA ASP A 77 -3.23 22.06 16.36
C ASP A 77 -4.59 22.38 17.00
N LYS A 78 -5.41 21.35 17.23
CA LYS A 78 -6.76 21.49 17.78
C LYS A 78 -6.88 21.09 19.25
N ASN A 79 -5.78 20.67 19.88
CA ASN A 79 -5.75 20.18 21.26
C ASN A 79 -6.79 19.08 21.53
N LEU A 80 -6.96 18.17 20.56
CA LEU A 80 -7.95 17.09 20.63
C LEU A 80 -7.43 15.93 21.45
N GLU A 81 -8.29 15.32 22.25
CA GLU A 81 -8.05 14.04 22.88
C GLU A 81 -8.22 12.87 21.89
N ASN A 82 -7.80 11.65 22.29
CA ASN A 82 -7.67 10.53 21.37
C ASN A 82 -8.98 10.07 20.70
N ASP A 83 -10.13 10.34 21.32
CA ASP A 83 -11.42 9.76 20.91
C ASP A 83 -12.23 10.64 19.92
N TRP A 84 -11.66 11.76 19.49
CA TRP A 84 -12.40 12.73 18.68
C TRP A 84 -12.25 12.58 17.17
N LEU A 85 -11.34 11.72 16.71
CA LEU A 85 -11.20 11.42 15.28
C LEU A 85 -12.29 10.42 14.87
N ILE A 86 -13.14 10.80 13.91
CA ILE A 86 -14.29 10.01 13.46
C ILE A 86 -13.94 9.23 12.20
N GLY A 87 -13.15 9.80 11.32
CA GLY A 87 -12.81 9.18 10.05
C GLY A 87 -11.59 9.80 9.39
N ASP A 88 -10.99 9.03 8.52
CA ASP A 88 -9.91 9.44 7.65
C ASP A 88 -10.17 9.01 6.21
N GLU A 89 -9.86 9.88 5.27
CA GLU A 89 -9.81 9.57 3.85
C GLU A 89 -8.48 10.03 3.31
N SER A 90 -7.85 9.21 2.49
CA SER A 90 -6.55 9.56 1.96
C SER A 90 -6.37 9.13 0.51
N TRP A 91 -5.64 9.96 -0.25
CA TRP A 91 -5.23 9.62 -1.61
C TRP A 91 -3.83 10.13 -1.89
N ARG A 92 -3.21 9.62 -2.93
CA ARG A 92 -1.84 9.95 -3.29
C ARG A 92 -1.81 10.76 -4.58
N GLU A 93 -1.06 11.84 -4.56
CA GLU A 93 -0.73 12.64 -5.73
C GLU A 93 0.76 12.46 -6.09
N GLY A 94 1.01 11.89 -7.26
CA GLY A 94 2.38 11.62 -7.70
C GLY A 94 3.10 10.55 -6.86
N LYS A 95 4.41 10.71 -6.65
CA LYS A 95 5.23 9.66 -6.03
C LYS A 95 5.25 9.71 -4.51
N ASN A 96 5.35 10.89 -3.93
CA ASN A 96 5.65 11.07 -2.51
C ASN A 96 4.73 12.09 -1.82
N THR A 97 3.64 12.52 -2.43
CA THR A 97 2.69 13.48 -1.87
C THR A 97 1.39 12.77 -1.51
N TYR A 98 0.96 12.93 -0.28
CA TYR A 98 -0.23 12.31 0.29
C TYR A 98 -1.19 13.39 0.75
N HIS A 99 -2.45 13.28 0.33
CA HIS A 99 -3.55 14.08 0.81
C HIS A 99 -4.29 13.27 1.87
N ILE A 100 -4.37 13.82 3.06
CA ILE A 100 -5.00 13.18 4.20
C ILE A 100 -6.13 14.10 4.67
N ARG A 101 -7.37 13.64 4.50
CA ARG A 101 -8.57 14.32 4.99
C ARG A 101 -8.99 13.66 6.29
N LEU A 102 -9.09 14.43 7.36
CA LEU A 102 -9.46 13.97 8.69
C LEU A 102 -10.76 14.61 9.11
N THR A 103 -11.70 13.79 9.57
CA THR A 103 -12.98 14.23 10.10
C THR A 103 -12.98 14.08 11.62
N TYR A 104 -13.29 15.14 12.34
CA TYR A 104 -13.25 15.16 13.79
C TYR A 104 -14.39 16.00 14.41
N TYR A 105 -14.65 15.74 15.68
CA TYR A 105 -15.42 16.67 16.54
C TYR A 105 -14.44 17.49 17.36
N SER A 106 -14.72 18.80 17.49
CA SER A 106 -14.05 19.64 18.49
C SER A 106 -14.92 19.77 19.75
N ASP A 107 -14.29 20.05 20.90
CA ASP A 107 -15.04 20.33 22.14
C ASP A 107 -15.99 21.53 22.00
N ASP A 108 -15.57 22.54 21.21
CA ASP A 108 -16.42 23.70 20.88
C ASP A 108 -17.63 23.31 20.01
N ASP A 109 -17.53 22.21 19.27
CA ASP A 109 -18.59 21.69 18.40
C ASP A 109 -19.55 20.77 19.17
N ALA A 110 -19.09 20.12 20.25
CA ALA A 110 -19.92 19.30 21.12
C ALA A 110 -21.01 20.15 21.82
N GLU A 111 -20.73 21.41 22.13
CA GLU A 111 -21.71 22.35 22.62
C GLU A 111 -22.73 22.81 21.56
N LYS A 112 -22.38 22.69 20.29
CA LYS A 112 -23.18 23.10 19.12
C LYS A 112 -23.84 21.94 18.41
N GLU A 113 -24.32 20.96 19.12
CA GLU A 113 -24.99 19.75 18.63
C GLU A 113 -24.74 19.42 17.14
N GLY A 114 -23.81 18.49 16.90
CA GLY A 114 -23.75 17.81 15.64
C GLY A 114 -22.95 18.50 14.53
N ARG A 115 -21.84 19.13 14.81
CA ARG A 115 -20.91 19.61 13.77
C ARG A 115 -19.68 18.73 13.68
N GLU A 116 -19.47 18.23 12.50
CA GLU A 116 -18.23 17.59 12.10
C GLU A 116 -17.36 18.61 11.36
N SER A 117 -16.07 18.64 11.66
CA SER A 117 -15.11 19.47 10.96
C SER A 117 -14.16 18.60 10.16
N GLU A 118 -13.94 18.95 8.91
CA GLU A 118 -12.98 18.30 8.03
C GLU A 118 -11.75 19.15 7.83
N TYR A 119 -10.58 18.52 7.99
CA TYR A 119 -9.28 19.11 7.71
C TYR A 119 -8.51 18.28 6.70
N GLN A 120 -7.92 18.95 5.74
CA GLN A 120 -7.04 18.31 4.75
C GLN A 120 -5.61 18.74 5.00
N TYR A 121 -4.73 17.73 5.18
CA TYR A 121 -3.29 17.88 5.20
C TYR A 121 -2.67 17.36 3.91
N ILE A 122 -1.67 18.08 3.39
CA ILE A 122 -0.85 17.62 2.27
C ILE A 122 0.53 17.31 2.82
N ILE A 123 0.85 16.03 2.87
CA ILE A 123 2.09 15.50 3.43
C ILE A 123 3.01 15.02 2.30
N ARG A 124 4.25 15.48 2.30
CA ARG A 124 5.29 14.98 1.42
C ARG A 124 6.24 14.09 2.21
N PHE A 125 6.55 12.92 1.68
CA PHE A 125 7.57 12.05 2.23
C PHE A 125 8.91 12.31 1.54
N ASP A 126 9.95 12.57 2.33
CA ASP A 126 11.34 12.63 1.91
C ASP A 126 12.14 11.54 2.61
N GLU A 127 12.99 10.81 1.86
CA GLU A 127 13.74 9.68 2.43
C GLU A 127 14.79 10.11 3.46
N ALA A 128 15.31 11.34 3.36
CA ALA A 128 16.32 11.86 4.28
C ALA A 128 15.70 12.56 5.50
N GLU A 129 14.60 13.27 5.29
CA GLU A 129 14.00 14.16 6.29
C GLU A 129 12.70 13.57 6.90
N GLY A 130 12.14 12.53 6.29
CA GLY A 130 10.89 11.89 6.73
C GLY A 130 9.65 12.61 6.21
N TYR A 131 8.63 12.75 7.07
CA TYR A 131 7.38 13.40 6.68
C TYR A 131 7.47 14.92 6.85
N LEU A 132 7.19 15.63 5.78
CA LEU A 132 7.18 17.09 5.72
C LEU A 132 5.78 17.58 5.38
N ILE A 133 5.36 18.67 6.00
CA ILE A 133 4.11 19.33 5.64
C ILE A 133 4.34 20.06 4.31
N LYS A 134 3.55 19.75 3.29
CA LYS A 134 3.54 20.51 2.03
C LYS A 134 2.58 21.69 2.11
N SER A 135 1.47 21.53 2.82
CA SER A 135 0.56 22.62 3.14
C SER A 135 -0.06 22.40 4.52
N GLU A 136 -0.31 23.46 5.26
CA GLU A 136 -1.00 23.39 6.53
C GLU A 136 -2.43 22.90 6.35
N GLY A 137 -3.00 22.30 7.42
CA GLY A 137 -4.37 21.87 7.43
C GLY A 137 -5.32 23.05 7.24
N VAL A 138 -6.17 22.97 6.24
CA VAL A 138 -7.19 23.97 5.96
C VAL A 138 -8.54 23.33 6.23
N PRO A 139 -9.46 23.97 6.99
CA PRO A 139 -10.80 23.45 7.15
C PRO A 139 -11.45 23.36 5.76
N GLU A 140 -11.85 22.16 5.37
CA GLU A 140 -12.44 21.93 4.06
C GLU A 140 -13.96 22.12 4.12
N LYS A 141 -14.55 21.71 5.25
CA LYS A 141 -15.99 21.74 5.41
C LYS A 141 -16.41 21.62 6.88
N GLU A 142 -17.42 22.35 7.27
CA GLU A 142 -18.15 22.12 8.51
C GLU A 142 -19.54 21.55 8.18
N TYR A 143 -19.89 20.42 8.78
CA TYR A 143 -21.20 19.79 8.59
C TYR A 143 -22.04 19.90 9.87
N LYS A 144 -23.34 20.13 9.70
CA LYS A 144 -24.28 19.79 10.73
C LYS A 144 -24.58 18.30 10.62
N LEU A 145 -24.44 17.56 11.71
CA LEU A 145 -24.93 16.18 11.76
C LEU A 145 -26.42 16.19 11.41
N ALA A 146 -26.78 15.35 10.44
CA ALA A 146 -28.18 15.09 10.18
C ALA A 146 -28.79 14.55 11.48
N ASN A 147 -29.80 15.20 12.01
CA ASN A 147 -30.57 14.70 13.15
C ASN A 147 -31.01 13.28 12.80
N HIS A 148 -30.41 12.31 13.46
CA HIS A 148 -30.96 10.96 13.49
C HIS A 148 -32.20 11.00 14.39
N ASN A 149 -33.37 11.25 13.78
CA ASN A 149 -34.67 10.94 14.37
C ASN A 149 -34.93 9.44 14.24
#